data_0729f627a4283c3ffd1e6473b8bfb3da
#
_entry.id   0729f627a4283c3ffd1e6473b8bfb3da
#
_cell.length_a   1.000
_cell.length_b   1.000
_cell.length_c   1.000
_cell.angle_alpha   90.00
_cell.angle_beta   90.00
_cell.angle_gamma   90.00
#
_symmetry.space_group_name_H-M   'P 1'
#
loop_
_entity.id
_entity.type
_entity.pdbx_description
1 polymer ?
#
loop_
_entity_poly.entity_id
_entity_poly.type
_entity_poly.pdbx_seq_one_letter_code
_entity_poly.pdbx_strand_id
1 'polypeptide(L)'
;MAGKDYYKVLGLDRGASDDKIKKTYRKLAMKYHPDRNKGDEAAEERFKDISEAYAVLSDKDKKRQYDMFGAEGFGQRFSQEDIFQSFDFGSIFDDLGLGGQGGFDIRSLFGGGGGPGGFRPFGGGGGVHRGPTRGQDSKSPLTISFHESFHGGERSLNLSGPRGPESISVKIPAGIKSGQKLRVRGKGQPGGHGGPNGDLFLEIQVSDHPVYSRRGDHVEVELPVPVTTLVLGGSVEVELPSGETKRLKIPEFTAPGQRLRVRGEGFKTKSKTGDALVRVQPAFPDELTDDQRAHFEALKESGL
;
A
#
# COMPACT_ATOMS: atom_id res chain seq x y z
N MET A 1 18.03 37.38 21.43
CA MET A 1 18.00 35.98 21.96
C MET A 1 19.02 35.18 21.16
N ALA A 2 19.89 34.42 21.82
CA ALA A 2 20.90 33.60 21.10
C ALA A 2 20.18 32.57 20.24
N GLY A 3 20.50 32.51 18.94
CA GLY A 3 19.88 31.56 18.02
C GLY A 3 20.12 30.12 18.44
N LYS A 4 19.10 29.24 18.36
CA LYS A 4 19.21 27.81 18.72
C LYS A 4 20.09 27.08 17.72
N ASP A 5 21.07 26.30 18.20
CA ASP A 5 21.85 25.41 17.32
C ASP A 5 21.05 24.13 17.02
N TYR A 6 20.43 24.08 15.84
CA TYR A 6 19.55 23.00 15.42
C TYR A 6 20.24 21.62 15.33
N TYR A 7 21.52 21.58 15.02
CA TYR A 7 22.26 20.32 15.07
C TYR A 7 22.41 19.82 16.50
N LYS A 8 22.72 20.71 17.44
CA LYS A 8 22.80 20.35 18.88
C LYS A 8 21.43 20.00 19.47
N VAL A 9 20.36 20.64 19.03
CA VAL A 9 18.99 20.27 19.43
C VAL A 9 18.66 18.83 19.06
N LEU A 10 19.08 18.38 17.88
CA LEU A 10 18.95 16.97 17.47
C LEU A 10 20.06 16.05 18.03
N GLY A 11 21.09 16.58 18.68
CA GLY A 11 22.23 15.81 19.14
C GLY A 11 23.11 15.28 18.01
N LEU A 12 23.26 16.08 16.95
CA LEU A 12 24.03 15.76 15.76
C LEU A 12 25.19 16.75 15.56
N ASP A 13 26.22 16.31 14.85
CA ASP A 13 27.30 17.19 14.39
C ASP A 13 26.88 17.95 13.14
N ARG A 14 27.46 19.16 12.93
CA ARG A 14 27.28 19.93 11.70
C ARG A 14 27.70 19.11 10.49
N GLY A 15 26.90 19.11 9.42
CA GLY A 15 27.15 18.33 8.23
C GLY A 15 26.58 16.90 8.28
N ALA A 16 25.78 16.56 9.26
CA ALA A 16 25.07 15.27 9.29
C ALA A 16 24.24 15.06 8.01
N SER A 17 24.22 13.82 7.52
CA SER A 17 23.46 13.45 6.32
C SER A 17 21.95 13.54 6.57
N ASP A 18 21.18 13.77 5.49
CA ASP A 18 19.73 13.90 5.55
C ASP A 18 19.07 12.65 6.16
N ASP A 19 19.60 11.44 5.88
CA ASP A 19 19.14 10.19 6.48
C ASP A 19 19.40 10.14 8.00
N LYS A 20 20.55 10.65 8.45
CA LYS A 20 20.89 10.72 9.88
C LYS A 20 20.00 11.71 10.61
N ILE A 21 19.71 12.86 9.99
CA ILE A 21 18.79 13.88 10.50
C ILE A 21 17.38 13.28 10.63
N LYS A 22 16.86 12.64 9.58
CA LYS A 22 15.55 11.99 9.56
C LYS A 22 15.43 10.87 10.63
N LYS A 23 16.44 10.01 10.73
CA LYS A 23 16.47 8.91 11.71
C LYS A 23 16.49 9.39 13.15
N THR A 24 17.28 10.43 13.41
CA THR A 24 17.40 11.00 14.78
C THR A 24 16.13 11.74 15.17
N TYR A 25 15.56 12.53 14.27
CA TYR A 25 14.27 13.17 14.50
C TYR A 25 13.18 12.14 14.85
N ARG A 26 13.05 11.06 14.08
CA ARG A 26 12.13 9.95 14.39
C ARG A 26 12.23 9.47 15.83
N LYS A 27 13.45 9.18 16.27
CA LYS A 27 13.71 8.66 17.62
C LYS A 27 13.30 9.66 18.69
N LEU A 28 13.65 10.93 18.50
CA LEU A 28 13.35 12.00 19.47
C LEU A 28 11.86 12.35 19.47
N ALA A 29 11.21 12.44 18.31
CA ALA A 29 9.78 12.72 18.18
C ALA A 29 8.93 11.63 18.88
N MET A 30 9.30 10.35 18.75
CA MET A 30 8.62 9.26 19.46
C MET A 30 8.89 9.31 20.98
N LYS A 31 10.06 9.76 21.42
CA LYS A 31 10.40 9.88 22.83
C LYS A 31 9.63 11.00 23.52
N TYR A 32 9.52 12.17 22.87
CA TYR A 32 8.91 13.37 23.42
C TYR A 32 7.49 13.63 22.87
N HIS A 33 6.84 12.61 22.31
CA HIS A 33 5.48 12.74 21.76
C HIS A 33 4.48 13.16 22.84
N PRO A 34 3.63 14.17 22.60
CA PRO A 34 2.69 14.66 23.61
C PRO A 34 1.73 13.59 24.14
N ASP A 35 1.29 12.66 23.28
CA ASP A 35 0.41 11.56 23.72
C ASP A 35 1.08 10.59 24.70
N ARG A 36 2.41 10.47 24.65
CA ARG A 36 3.17 9.61 25.55
C ARG A 36 3.66 10.33 26.82
N ASN A 37 3.73 11.65 26.77
CA ASN A 37 4.20 12.50 27.86
C ASN A 37 3.11 13.53 28.22
N LYS A 38 1.87 13.08 28.41
CA LYS A 38 0.73 13.95 28.71
C LYS A 38 0.96 14.75 30.00
N GLY A 39 0.90 16.08 29.90
CA GLY A 39 1.07 16.98 31.02
C GLY A 39 2.52 17.29 31.39
N ASP A 40 3.52 16.84 30.63
CA ASP A 40 4.93 17.19 30.81
C ASP A 40 5.30 18.35 29.91
N GLU A 41 5.26 19.58 30.45
CA GLU A 41 5.59 20.82 29.72
C GLU A 41 7.03 20.80 29.19
N ALA A 42 7.97 20.19 29.90
CA ALA A 42 9.35 20.10 29.46
C ALA A 42 9.50 19.17 28.24
N ALA A 43 8.74 18.08 28.20
CA ALA A 43 8.68 17.19 27.01
C ALA A 43 8.02 17.89 25.83
N GLU A 44 6.99 18.71 26.05
CA GLU A 44 6.33 19.49 25.02
C GLU A 44 7.26 20.55 24.43
N GLU A 45 7.98 21.30 25.26
CA GLU A 45 8.97 22.29 24.82
C GLU A 45 10.10 21.62 24.01
N ARG A 46 10.59 20.48 24.48
CA ARG A 46 11.59 19.67 23.76
C ARG A 46 11.06 19.19 22.40
N PHE A 47 9.81 18.77 22.34
CA PHE A 47 9.18 18.35 21.09
C PHE A 47 9.08 19.50 20.09
N LYS A 48 8.74 20.72 20.55
CA LYS A 48 8.74 21.95 19.74
C LYS A 48 10.13 22.22 19.15
N ASP A 49 11.16 22.23 20.00
CA ASP A 49 12.54 22.47 19.58
C ASP A 49 13.04 21.47 18.54
N ILE A 50 12.76 20.18 18.73
CA ILE A 50 13.13 19.09 17.83
C ILE A 50 12.42 19.24 16.48
N SER A 51 11.14 19.62 16.50
CA SER A 51 10.34 19.81 15.28
C SER A 51 10.80 21.03 14.50
N GLU A 52 11.14 22.12 15.17
CA GLU A 52 11.75 23.31 14.56
C GLU A 52 13.09 22.98 13.88
N ALA A 53 13.97 22.30 14.60
CA ALA A 53 15.26 21.90 14.09
C ALA A 53 15.14 21.00 12.84
N TYR A 54 14.19 20.08 12.86
CA TYR A 54 13.94 19.22 11.72
C TYR A 54 13.35 19.98 10.51
N ALA A 55 12.42 20.90 10.73
CA ALA A 55 11.83 21.73 9.66
C ALA A 55 12.89 22.54 8.89
N VAL A 56 13.95 22.95 9.56
CA VAL A 56 15.05 23.69 8.92
C VAL A 56 16.07 22.75 8.29
N LEU A 57 16.48 21.68 8.97
CA LEU A 57 17.58 20.82 8.52
C LEU A 57 17.15 19.76 7.48
N SER A 58 15.85 19.48 7.32
CA SER A 58 15.34 18.56 6.30
C SER A 58 15.07 19.22 4.94
N ASP A 59 14.92 20.52 4.91
CA ASP A 59 14.77 21.32 3.70
C ASP A 59 16.15 21.75 3.19
N LYS A 60 16.49 21.39 1.95
CA LYS A 60 17.82 21.65 1.38
C LYS A 60 18.18 23.13 1.30
N ASP A 61 17.20 23.99 1.03
CA ASP A 61 17.45 25.43 0.88
C ASP A 61 17.57 26.10 2.24
N LYS A 62 16.73 25.75 3.21
CA LYS A 62 16.81 26.25 4.58
C LYS A 62 18.07 25.75 5.28
N LYS A 63 18.43 24.47 5.12
CA LYS A 63 19.66 23.90 5.65
C LYS A 63 20.89 24.64 5.13
N ARG A 64 20.94 24.91 3.81
CA ARG A 64 22.03 25.68 3.21
C ARG A 64 22.14 27.09 3.79
N GLN A 65 21.01 27.79 3.96
CA GLN A 65 20.96 29.12 4.55
C GLN A 65 21.37 29.07 6.03
N TYR A 66 20.91 28.07 6.76
CA TYR A 66 21.30 27.89 8.16
C TYR A 66 22.79 27.57 8.31
N ASP A 67 23.35 26.75 7.45
CA ASP A 67 24.78 26.40 7.45
C ASP A 67 25.65 27.61 7.06
N MET A 68 25.14 28.50 6.20
CA MET A 68 25.84 29.72 5.74
C MET A 68 25.81 30.84 6.77
N PHE A 69 24.65 31.10 7.40
CA PHE A 69 24.46 32.26 8.29
C PHE A 69 24.54 31.93 9.78
N GLY A 70 24.55 30.66 10.12
CA GLY A 70 24.55 30.18 11.50
C GLY A 70 23.22 30.44 12.23
N ALA A 71 23.18 30.03 13.49
CA ALA A 71 21.96 30.11 14.32
C ALA A 71 21.45 31.57 14.50
N GLU A 72 22.36 32.53 14.69
CA GLU A 72 22.00 33.93 14.92
C GLU A 72 21.49 34.63 13.64
N GLY A 73 22.21 34.45 12.52
CA GLY A 73 21.85 35.07 11.25
C GLY A 73 20.58 34.47 10.63
N PHE A 74 20.30 33.20 10.88
CA PHE A 74 19.09 32.55 10.43
C PHE A 74 17.85 33.04 11.23
N GLY A 75 17.95 33.12 12.56
CA GLY A 75 16.86 33.58 13.43
C GLY A 75 16.49 35.05 13.27
N GLN A 76 17.36 35.90 12.68
CA GLN A 76 17.02 37.26 12.31
C GLN A 76 16.20 37.35 11.01
N ARG A 77 16.27 36.39 10.15
CA ARG A 77 15.61 36.34 8.83
C ARG A 77 14.33 35.56 8.78
N PHE A 78 14.22 34.54 9.63
CA PHE A 78 13.07 33.66 9.69
C PHE A 78 12.50 33.63 11.09
N SER A 79 11.24 34.00 11.24
CA SER A 79 10.53 33.84 12.50
C SER A 79 10.19 32.35 12.69
N GLN A 80 9.96 31.95 13.93
CA GLN A 80 9.52 30.59 14.26
C GLN A 80 8.20 30.23 13.53
N GLU A 81 7.30 31.20 13.38
CA GLU A 81 6.04 31.05 12.65
C GLU A 81 6.25 30.80 11.15
N ASP A 82 7.20 31.50 10.51
CA ASP A 82 7.51 31.31 9.09
C ASP A 82 8.08 29.92 8.80
N ILE A 83 8.88 29.40 9.74
CA ILE A 83 9.45 28.05 9.63
C ILE A 83 8.33 27.01 9.68
N PHE A 84 7.36 27.15 10.56
CA PHE A 84 6.27 26.20 10.75
C PHE A 84 5.18 26.32 9.68
N GLN A 85 4.86 27.51 9.19
CA GLN A 85 3.87 27.70 8.12
C GLN A 85 4.32 27.13 6.78
N SER A 86 5.61 27.14 6.50
CA SER A 86 6.18 26.68 5.23
C SER A 86 6.49 25.18 5.20
N PHE A 87 6.26 24.46 6.30
CA PHE A 87 6.63 23.06 6.44
C PHE A 87 5.42 22.14 6.65
N ASP A 88 5.26 21.13 5.80
CA ASP A 88 4.17 20.17 5.89
C ASP A 88 4.48 19.04 6.89
N PHE A 89 4.22 19.32 8.17
CA PHE A 89 4.37 18.34 9.24
C PHE A 89 3.43 17.13 9.09
N GLY A 90 2.24 17.33 8.47
CA GLY A 90 1.24 16.26 8.31
C GLY A 90 1.77 15.10 7.50
N SER A 91 2.36 15.37 6.34
CA SER A 91 2.90 14.33 5.45
C SER A 91 4.07 13.56 6.08
N ILE A 92 4.84 14.22 6.95
CA ILE A 92 5.98 13.59 7.63
C ILE A 92 5.51 12.70 8.78
N PHE A 93 4.50 13.11 9.53
CA PHE A 93 3.91 12.29 10.58
C PHE A 93 3.27 11.03 10.01
N ASP A 94 2.62 11.13 8.84
CA ASP A 94 2.08 9.96 8.12
C ASP A 94 3.19 9.02 7.62
N ASP A 95 4.26 9.57 7.05
CA ASP A 95 5.44 8.79 6.59
C ASP A 95 6.21 8.17 7.77
N LEU A 96 6.10 8.78 8.95
CA LEU A 96 6.71 8.30 10.19
C LEU A 96 5.86 7.24 10.92
N GLY A 97 4.63 6.96 10.45
CA GLY A 97 3.70 6.05 11.13
C GLY A 97 3.21 6.57 12.48
N LEU A 98 3.32 7.87 12.73
CA LEU A 98 2.88 8.56 13.95
C LEU A 98 1.48 9.18 13.79
N GLY A 99 0.88 9.10 12.58
CA GLY A 99 -0.49 9.47 12.25
C GLY A 99 -1.51 8.44 12.76
N GLY A 100 -1.44 8.07 14.03
CA GLY A 100 -2.44 7.22 14.69
C GLY A 100 -3.74 7.99 14.90
N GLN A 101 -4.83 7.28 14.97
CA GLN A 101 -6.27 7.57 15.04
C GLN A 101 -6.75 8.62 16.10
N GLY A 102 -5.94 9.63 16.41
CA GLY A 102 -6.29 10.78 17.21
C GLY A 102 -5.59 11.97 16.59
N GLY A 103 -6.31 12.71 15.76
CA GLY A 103 -5.81 13.89 15.06
C GLY A 103 -5.21 14.93 16.01
N PHE A 104 -3.96 14.73 16.39
CA PHE A 104 -3.18 15.74 17.09
C PHE A 104 -2.81 16.81 16.07
N ASP A 105 -3.56 17.90 16.10
CA ASP A 105 -3.29 19.07 15.25
C ASP A 105 -2.07 19.81 15.81
N ILE A 106 -0.91 19.51 15.24
CA ILE A 106 0.35 20.16 15.61
C ILE A 106 0.28 21.69 15.45
N ARG A 107 -0.63 22.21 14.60
CA ARG A 107 -0.90 23.64 14.46
C ARG A 107 -1.48 24.23 15.73
N SER A 108 -2.26 23.49 16.51
CA SER A 108 -2.79 23.95 17.79
C SER A 108 -1.70 24.09 18.85
N LEU A 109 -0.60 23.33 18.72
CA LEU A 109 0.54 23.38 19.63
C LEU A 109 1.48 24.56 19.34
N PHE A 110 1.54 25.00 18.07
CA PHE A 110 2.44 26.07 17.59
C PHE A 110 1.72 27.37 17.22
N GLY A 111 0.39 27.33 17.04
CA GLY A 111 -0.44 28.50 16.80
C GLY A 111 -0.89 29.12 18.13
N GLY A 112 -0.19 30.12 18.58
CA GLY A 112 -0.37 30.76 19.87
C GLY A 112 -1.81 31.06 20.27
N GLY A 113 -2.08 30.77 21.55
CA GLY A 113 -2.96 31.50 22.43
C GLY A 113 -4.35 31.89 21.93
N GLY A 114 -5.34 31.06 22.23
CA GLY A 114 -6.75 31.46 22.18
C GLY A 114 -7.53 30.75 23.25
N GLY A 115 -7.54 31.36 24.48
CA GLY A 115 -8.45 30.99 25.57
C GLY A 115 -9.91 31.16 25.17
N PRO A 116 -10.88 30.60 25.93
CA PRO A 116 -12.32 30.65 25.63
C PRO A 116 -12.87 32.06 25.88
N GLY A 117 -12.80 32.91 24.87
CA GLY A 117 -13.33 34.25 24.97
C GLY A 117 -13.31 34.93 23.61
N GLY A 118 -14.48 35.01 22.99
CA GLY A 118 -14.66 35.58 21.67
C GLY A 118 -14.11 36.98 21.53
N PHE A 119 -13.43 37.21 20.41
CA PHE A 119 -13.39 38.52 19.79
C PHE A 119 -13.56 38.35 18.28
N ARG A 120 -14.75 38.66 17.79
CA ARG A 120 -14.99 38.93 16.39
C ARG A 120 -14.55 40.37 16.11
N PRO A 121 -13.54 40.63 15.29
CA PRO A 121 -13.42 41.93 14.67
C PRO A 121 -14.40 41.95 13.49
N PHE A 122 -15.40 42.79 13.65
CA PHE A 122 -16.31 43.27 12.63
C PHE A 122 -15.53 44.16 11.65
N GLY A 123 -15.73 43.90 10.34
CA GLY A 123 -15.57 44.92 9.32
C GLY A 123 -14.31 44.82 8.47
N GLY A 124 -14.49 44.50 7.21
CA GLY A 124 -13.52 44.71 6.15
C GLY A 124 -13.66 43.68 5.04
N GLY A 125 -14.46 44.01 4.01
CA GLY A 125 -14.54 43.24 2.77
C GLY A 125 -13.20 43.22 2.02
N GLY A 126 -12.34 42.31 2.36
CA GLY A 126 -11.16 41.92 1.60
C GLY A 126 -11.37 40.50 1.10
N GLY A 127 -11.49 40.35 -0.22
CA GLY A 127 -11.56 39.03 -0.82
C GLY A 127 -10.38 38.21 -0.38
N VAL A 128 -10.63 37.19 0.45
CA VAL A 128 -9.62 36.21 0.82
C VAL A 128 -9.30 35.45 -0.48
N HIS A 129 -8.19 35.81 -1.13
CA HIS A 129 -7.61 35.00 -2.19
C HIS A 129 -7.25 33.65 -1.55
N ARG A 130 -8.22 32.73 -1.56
CA ARG A 130 -7.93 31.34 -1.23
C ARG A 130 -6.96 30.81 -2.27
N GLY A 131 -5.70 30.62 -1.88
CA GLY A 131 -4.68 30.05 -2.74
C GLY A 131 -5.12 28.69 -3.32
N PRO A 132 -4.43 28.22 -4.37
CA PRO A 132 -4.74 26.93 -4.99
C PRO A 132 -4.73 25.82 -3.94
N THR A 133 -5.84 25.10 -3.82
CA THR A 133 -5.96 23.98 -2.88
C THR A 133 -5.98 22.66 -3.64
N ARG A 134 -5.21 21.67 -3.18
CA ARG A 134 -5.20 20.34 -3.78
C ARG A 134 -6.57 19.66 -3.60
N GLY A 135 -7.04 18.99 -4.64
CA GLY A 135 -8.27 18.18 -4.60
C GLY A 135 -8.12 16.97 -3.68
N GLN A 136 -9.26 16.44 -3.24
CA GLN A 136 -9.30 15.23 -2.42
C GLN A 136 -8.98 13.99 -3.25
N ASP A 137 -8.36 13.01 -2.59
CA ASP A 137 -8.11 11.71 -3.19
C ASP A 137 -9.44 10.91 -3.29
N SER A 138 -9.59 10.16 -4.37
CA SER A 138 -10.76 9.30 -4.61
C SER A 138 -10.39 7.84 -4.49
N LYS A 139 -11.36 6.99 -4.12
CA LYS A 139 -11.21 5.54 -4.08
C LYS A 139 -12.27 4.90 -4.95
N SER A 140 -11.88 3.88 -5.73
CA SER A 140 -12.80 3.11 -6.57
C SER A 140 -12.38 1.64 -6.58
N PRO A 141 -13.30 0.68 -6.51
CA PRO A 141 -12.99 -0.71 -6.71
C PRO A 141 -12.65 -0.96 -8.18
N LEU A 142 -11.69 -1.86 -8.42
CA LEU A 142 -11.35 -2.38 -9.74
C LEU A 142 -11.35 -3.89 -9.70
N THR A 143 -12.39 -4.49 -10.29
CA THR A 143 -12.47 -5.94 -10.45
C THR A 143 -11.63 -6.38 -11.65
N ILE A 144 -10.73 -7.32 -11.41
CA ILE A 144 -9.86 -7.95 -12.42
C ILE A 144 -10.05 -9.46 -12.41
N SER A 145 -9.77 -10.13 -13.52
CA SER A 145 -9.78 -11.57 -13.60
C SER A 145 -8.59 -12.22 -12.88
N PHE A 146 -8.67 -13.51 -12.61
CA PHE A 146 -7.55 -14.29 -12.08
C PHE A 146 -6.32 -14.19 -13.00
N HIS A 147 -6.53 -14.31 -14.33
CA HIS A 147 -5.46 -14.21 -15.32
C HIS A 147 -4.78 -12.83 -15.35
N GLU A 148 -5.55 -11.74 -15.26
CA GLU A 148 -4.99 -10.39 -15.14
C GLU A 148 -4.18 -10.25 -13.83
N SER A 149 -4.67 -10.84 -12.73
CA SER A 149 -3.92 -10.87 -11.46
C SER A 149 -2.62 -11.66 -11.57
N PHE A 150 -2.61 -12.74 -12.36
CA PHE A 150 -1.45 -13.63 -12.53
C PHE A 150 -0.40 -13.02 -13.45
N HIS A 151 -0.80 -12.61 -14.66
CA HIS A 151 0.11 -12.10 -15.69
C HIS A 151 0.41 -10.61 -15.56
N GLY A 152 -0.48 -9.85 -14.91
CA GLY A 152 -0.50 -8.41 -15.03
C GLY A 152 -1.00 -7.97 -16.41
N GLY A 153 -0.88 -6.69 -16.71
CA GLY A 153 -1.30 -6.13 -17.98
C GLY A 153 -1.61 -4.65 -17.90
N GLU A 154 -2.22 -4.13 -18.95
CA GLU A 154 -2.76 -2.77 -19.00
C GLU A 154 -4.26 -2.83 -19.18
N ARG A 155 -4.98 -2.00 -18.45
CA ARG A 155 -6.43 -1.89 -18.52
C ARG A 155 -6.86 -0.45 -18.72
N SER A 156 -7.68 -0.21 -19.74
CA SER A 156 -8.29 1.09 -19.96
C SER A 156 -9.52 1.25 -19.07
N LEU A 157 -9.60 2.36 -18.35
CA LEU A 157 -10.72 2.71 -17.49
C LEU A 157 -11.31 4.05 -17.97
N ASN A 158 -12.62 4.13 -18.06
CA ASN A 158 -13.32 5.37 -18.34
C ASN A 158 -13.72 6.01 -17.01
N LEU A 159 -13.14 7.16 -16.73
CA LEU A 159 -13.46 7.97 -15.55
C LEU A 159 -14.41 9.09 -15.96
N SER A 160 -15.48 9.28 -15.20
CA SER A 160 -16.35 10.45 -15.34
C SER A 160 -15.73 11.60 -14.57
N GLY A 161 -15.11 12.54 -15.27
CA GLY A 161 -14.52 13.74 -14.68
C GLY A 161 -15.38 14.98 -14.93
N PRO A 162 -15.07 16.10 -14.26
CA PRO A 162 -15.79 17.39 -14.45
C PRO A 162 -15.71 17.95 -15.88
N ARG A 163 -14.73 17.50 -16.67
CA ARG A 163 -14.50 17.90 -18.07
C ARG A 163 -15.04 16.88 -19.08
N GLY A 164 -15.83 15.89 -18.63
CA GLY A 164 -16.35 14.79 -19.45
C GLY A 164 -15.66 13.45 -19.16
N PRO A 165 -16.04 12.38 -19.89
CA PRO A 165 -15.43 11.08 -19.73
C PRO A 165 -13.97 11.11 -20.23
N GLU A 166 -13.06 10.62 -19.41
CA GLU A 166 -11.63 10.50 -19.72
C GLU A 166 -11.23 9.03 -19.67
N SER A 167 -10.59 8.52 -20.71
CA SER A 167 -10.02 7.17 -20.71
C SER A 167 -8.59 7.21 -20.22
N ILE A 168 -8.29 6.40 -19.20
CA ILE A 168 -6.94 6.25 -18.64
C ILE A 168 -6.48 4.82 -18.78
N SER A 169 -5.20 4.62 -19.07
CA SER A 169 -4.56 3.30 -19.00
C SER A 169 -3.93 3.08 -17.64
N VAL A 170 -4.27 1.96 -17.02
CA VAL A 170 -3.75 1.57 -15.71
C VAL A 170 -2.95 0.29 -15.85
N LYS A 171 -1.67 0.34 -15.45
CA LYS A 171 -0.79 -0.83 -15.44
C LYS A 171 -1.05 -1.67 -14.19
N ILE A 172 -1.47 -2.91 -14.37
CA ILE A 172 -1.68 -3.92 -13.34
C ILE A 172 -0.40 -4.74 -13.22
N PRO A 173 0.29 -4.72 -12.07
CA PRO A 173 1.48 -5.55 -11.87
C PRO A 173 1.13 -7.04 -11.82
N ALA A 174 1.99 -7.88 -12.41
CA ALA A 174 1.86 -9.33 -12.27
C ALA A 174 1.91 -9.74 -10.79
N GLY A 175 1.07 -10.69 -10.41
CA GLY A 175 0.99 -11.19 -9.05
C GLY A 175 0.29 -10.28 -8.06
N ILE A 176 -0.45 -9.27 -8.50
CA ILE A 176 -1.22 -8.37 -7.65
C ILE A 176 -2.23 -9.16 -6.81
N LYS A 177 -2.46 -8.74 -5.56
CA LYS A 177 -3.37 -9.40 -4.62
C LYS A 177 -4.68 -8.62 -4.51
N SER A 178 -5.77 -9.33 -4.22
CA SER A 178 -7.04 -8.68 -3.82
C SER A 178 -6.82 -7.81 -2.59
N GLY A 179 -7.46 -6.64 -2.54
CA GLY A 179 -7.27 -5.63 -1.50
C GLY A 179 -6.08 -4.69 -1.69
N GLN A 180 -5.19 -4.95 -2.65
CA GLN A 180 -4.09 -4.02 -2.96
C GLN A 180 -4.62 -2.76 -3.66
N LYS A 181 -3.96 -1.63 -3.39
CA LYS A 181 -4.33 -0.33 -3.95
C LYS A 181 -3.32 0.11 -5.01
N LEU A 182 -3.82 0.46 -6.19
CA LEU A 182 -3.05 1.09 -7.24
C LEU A 182 -3.34 2.59 -7.25
N ARG A 183 -2.30 3.41 -7.15
CA ARG A 183 -2.40 4.86 -7.18
C ARG A 183 -2.27 5.38 -8.61
N VAL A 184 -3.25 6.13 -9.05
CA VAL A 184 -3.24 6.86 -10.32
C VAL A 184 -3.17 8.35 -10.00
N ARG A 185 -2.01 8.96 -10.22
CA ARG A 185 -1.72 10.32 -9.82
C ARG A 185 -2.58 11.34 -10.58
N GLY A 186 -3.10 12.35 -9.87
CA GLY A 186 -3.84 13.46 -10.45
C GLY A 186 -5.20 13.09 -11.05
N LYS A 187 -5.75 11.91 -10.73
CA LYS A 187 -7.05 11.42 -11.20
C LYS A 187 -8.11 11.31 -10.09
N GLY A 188 -7.87 11.97 -8.95
CA GLY A 188 -8.85 12.19 -7.89
C GLY A 188 -9.74 13.41 -8.16
N GLN A 189 -10.33 13.98 -7.10
CA GLN A 189 -11.19 15.15 -7.20
C GLN A 189 -10.41 16.39 -7.67
N PRO A 190 -11.05 17.32 -8.39
CA PRO A 190 -10.42 18.55 -8.83
C PRO A 190 -10.02 19.42 -7.64
N GLY A 191 -8.87 20.09 -7.75
CA GLY A 191 -8.42 21.09 -6.80
C GLY A 191 -9.21 22.39 -6.91
N GLY A 192 -9.33 23.08 -5.78
CA GLY A 192 -9.96 24.41 -5.73
C GLY A 192 -9.01 25.51 -6.21
N HIS A 193 -9.58 26.57 -6.79
CA HIS A 193 -8.86 27.80 -7.21
C HIS A 193 -7.64 27.54 -8.11
N GLY A 194 -7.76 26.55 -9.04
CA GLY A 194 -6.65 26.19 -9.92
C GLY A 194 -5.58 25.27 -9.29
N GLY A 195 -5.86 24.72 -8.12
CA GLY A 195 -4.98 23.74 -7.47
C GLY A 195 -4.95 22.40 -8.21
N PRO A 196 -3.92 21.56 -7.96
CA PRO A 196 -3.79 20.27 -8.58
C PRO A 196 -4.90 19.31 -8.10
N ASN A 197 -5.28 18.36 -8.95
CA ASN A 197 -6.22 17.30 -8.57
C ASN A 197 -5.61 16.40 -7.47
N GLY A 198 -6.48 15.73 -6.71
CA GLY A 198 -6.11 14.60 -5.87
C GLY A 198 -5.70 13.37 -6.69
N ASP A 199 -5.45 12.27 -6.04
CA ASP A 199 -5.11 11.00 -6.66
C ASP A 199 -6.28 10.02 -6.62
N LEU A 200 -6.32 9.09 -7.57
CA LEU A 200 -7.28 8.00 -7.57
C LEU A 200 -6.59 6.72 -7.05
N PHE A 201 -7.18 6.12 -6.03
CA PHE A 201 -6.77 4.82 -5.50
C PHE A 201 -7.74 3.75 -5.97
N LEU A 202 -7.25 2.85 -6.82
CA LEU A 202 -8.01 1.70 -7.30
C LEU A 202 -7.77 0.53 -6.35
N GLU A 203 -8.82 0.07 -5.67
CA GLU A 203 -8.78 -1.09 -4.80
C GLU A 203 -9.07 -2.36 -5.60
N ILE A 204 -8.07 -3.21 -5.75
CA ILE A 204 -8.15 -4.40 -6.59
C ILE A 204 -9.03 -5.46 -5.96
N GLN A 205 -9.97 -5.98 -6.73
CA GLN A 205 -10.80 -7.14 -6.41
C GLN A 205 -10.54 -8.19 -7.50
N VAL A 206 -9.99 -9.34 -7.11
CA VAL A 206 -9.76 -10.46 -8.04
C VAL A 206 -10.98 -11.34 -8.05
N SER A 207 -11.58 -11.54 -9.24
CA SER A 207 -12.70 -12.47 -9.42
C SER A 207 -12.27 -13.91 -9.19
N ASP A 208 -13.15 -14.72 -8.64
CA ASP A 208 -12.95 -16.15 -8.53
C ASP A 208 -12.85 -16.79 -9.91
N HIS A 209 -12.09 -17.89 -9.98
CA HIS A 209 -11.93 -18.70 -11.18
C HIS A 209 -12.32 -20.14 -10.87
N PRO A 210 -13.05 -20.84 -11.78
CA PRO A 210 -13.56 -22.18 -11.49
C PRO A 210 -12.46 -23.23 -11.26
N VAL A 211 -11.28 -23.06 -11.84
CA VAL A 211 -10.19 -24.03 -11.81
C VAL A 211 -9.02 -23.56 -10.96
N TYR A 212 -8.78 -22.23 -10.93
CA TYR A 212 -7.59 -21.66 -10.28
C TYR A 212 -7.95 -20.86 -9.06
N SER A 213 -7.21 -21.07 -7.98
CA SER A 213 -7.29 -20.24 -6.80
C SER A 213 -5.91 -19.83 -6.30
N ARG A 214 -5.83 -18.73 -5.56
CA ARG A 214 -4.57 -18.23 -5.03
C ARG A 214 -4.32 -18.72 -3.60
N ARG A 215 -3.17 -19.35 -3.36
CA ARG A 215 -2.72 -19.75 -2.03
C ARG A 215 -1.36 -19.13 -1.70
N GLY A 216 -1.39 -17.91 -1.17
CA GLY A 216 -0.16 -17.12 -0.94
C GLY A 216 0.52 -16.74 -2.25
N ASP A 217 1.72 -17.27 -2.51
CA ASP A 217 2.44 -17.10 -3.78
C ASP A 217 2.24 -18.31 -4.73
N HIS A 218 1.56 -19.35 -4.27
CA HIS A 218 1.22 -20.53 -5.06
C HIS A 218 -0.13 -20.37 -5.75
N VAL A 219 -0.31 -21.11 -6.84
CA VAL A 219 -1.62 -21.31 -7.47
C VAL A 219 -2.11 -22.70 -7.10
N GLU A 220 -3.33 -22.82 -6.60
CA GLU A 220 -3.99 -24.11 -6.45
C GLU A 220 -4.84 -24.36 -7.72
N VAL A 221 -4.67 -25.53 -8.33
CA VAL A 221 -5.35 -25.95 -9.55
C VAL A 221 -6.17 -27.19 -9.21
N GLU A 222 -7.49 -27.15 -9.43
CA GLU A 222 -8.32 -28.33 -9.28
C GLU A 222 -8.28 -29.14 -10.58
N LEU A 223 -7.88 -30.41 -10.46
CA LEU A 223 -7.72 -31.31 -11.59
C LEU A 223 -8.61 -32.54 -11.39
N PRO A 224 -9.66 -32.70 -12.20
CA PRO A 224 -10.42 -33.96 -12.24
C PRO A 224 -9.57 -35.06 -12.88
N VAL A 225 -9.44 -36.16 -12.18
CA VAL A 225 -8.65 -37.34 -12.61
C VAL A 225 -9.54 -38.59 -12.58
N PRO A 226 -9.57 -39.39 -13.64
CA PRO A 226 -10.34 -40.65 -13.63
C PRO A 226 -9.98 -41.54 -12.43
N VAL A 227 -10.98 -42.11 -11.79
CA VAL A 227 -10.80 -42.99 -10.60
C VAL A 227 -9.80 -44.11 -10.91
N THR A 228 -9.86 -44.71 -12.09
CA THR A 228 -8.92 -45.75 -12.53
C THR A 228 -7.47 -45.26 -12.54
N THR A 229 -7.23 -44.00 -12.96
CA THR A 229 -5.90 -43.40 -12.93
C THR A 229 -5.44 -43.11 -11.49
N LEU A 230 -6.35 -42.78 -10.58
CA LEU A 230 -6.00 -42.56 -9.16
C LEU A 230 -5.58 -43.88 -8.49
N VAL A 231 -6.21 -44.98 -8.86
CA VAL A 231 -5.91 -46.32 -8.29
C VAL A 231 -4.69 -46.94 -8.94
N LEU A 232 -4.66 -46.98 -10.26
CA LEU A 232 -3.65 -47.72 -11.02
C LEU A 232 -2.41 -46.90 -11.37
N GLY A 233 -2.44 -45.62 -11.06
CA GLY A 233 -1.42 -44.69 -11.53
C GLY A 233 -1.59 -44.30 -13.00
N GLY A 234 -0.76 -43.43 -13.48
CA GLY A 234 -0.80 -42.98 -14.86
C GLY A 234 -0.25 -41.58 -15.06
N SER A 235 -0.74 -40.90 -16.08
CA SER A 235 -0.41 -39.51 -16.31
C SER A 235 -1.61 -38.76 -16.90
N VAL A 236 -1.77 -37.55 -16.48
CA VAL A 236 -2.83 -36.61 -16.94
C VAL A 236 -2.21 -35.31 -17.41
N GLU A 237 -2.90 -34.61 -18.27
CA GLU A 237 -2.50 -33.28 -18.67
C GLU A 237 -3.18 -32.25 -17.75
N VAL A 238 -2.42 -31.25 -17.35
CA VAL A 238 -2.90 -30.13 -16.54
C VAL A 238 -2.60 -28.84 -17.26
N GLU A 239 -3.62 -28.05 -17.48
CA GLU A 239 -3.48 -26.69 -17.97
C GLU A 239 -3.14 -25.76 -16.80
N LEU A 240 -2.09 -24.96 -16.97
CA LEU A 240 -1.58 -24.05 -15.97
C LEU A 240 -2.03 -22.61 -16.27
N PRO A 241 -2.07 -21.72 -15.26
CA PRO A 241 -2.42 -20.33 -15.49
C PRO A 241 -1.50 -19.59 -16.47
N SER A 242 -0.29 -20.11 -16.70
CA SER A 242 0.64 -19.62 -17.72
C SER A 242 0.16 -19.87 -19.16
N GLY A 243 -0.86 -20.69 -19.35
CA GLY A 243 -1.32 -21.18 -20.66
C GLY A 243 -0.55 -22.41 -21.16
N GLU A 244 0.43 -22.88 -20.38
CA GLU A 244 1.17 -24.10 -20.70
C GLU A 244 0.41 -25.33 -20.20
N THR A 245 0.38 -26.39 -21.02
CA THR A 245 -0.13 -27.71 -20.63
C THR A 245 1.06 -28.59 -20.24
N LYS A 246 1.02 -29.15 -19.03
CA LYS A 246 2.07 -30.07 -18.56
C LYS A 246 1.51 -31.43 -18.24
N ARG A 247 2.28 -32.47 -18.62
CA ARG A 247 1.97 -33.85 -18.28
C ARG A 247 2.40 -34.14 -16.85
N LEU A 248 1.43 -34.46 -15.99
CA LEU A 248 1.61 -34.74 -14.57
C LEU A 248 1.50 -36.25 -14.34
N LYS A 249 2.52 -36.83 -13.71
CA LYS A 249 2.50 -38.27 -13.30
C LYS A 249 1.68 -38.41 -12.03
N ILE A 250 0.69 -39.29 -12.07
CA ILE A 250 -0.15 -39.67 -10.93
C ILE A 250 0.39 -41.01 -10.39
N PRO A 251 0.90 -41.06 -9.15
CA PRO A 251 1.27 -42.29 -8.51
C PRO A 251 0.06 -43.21 -8.32
N GLU A 252 0.33 -44.51 -8.22
CA GLU A 252 -0.69 -45.50 -7.79
C GLU A 252 -1.22 -45.13 -6.39
N PHE A 253 -2.47 -45.43 -6.13
CA PHE A 253 -3.15 -45.18 -4.87
C PHE A 253 -3.11 -43.70 -4.43
N THR A 254 -3.14 -42.76 -5.40
CA THR A 254 -3.22 -41.32 -5.09
C THR A 254 -4.55 -41.00 -4.43
N ALA A 255 -4.49 -40.49 -3.19
CA ALA A 255 -5.68 -40.15 -2.42
C ALA A 255 -6.40 -38.90 -3.00
N PRO A 256 -7.74 -38.90 -2.99
CA PRO A 256 -8.51 -37.72 -3.32
C PRO A 256 -8.09 -36.50 -2.49
N GLY A 257 -7.96 -35.34 -3.13
CA GLY A 257 -7.52 -34.10 -2.48
C GLY A 257 -6.00 -33.97 -2.28
N GLN A 258 -5.23 -34.99 -2.64
CA GLN A 258 -3.77 -34.93 -2.62
C GLN A 258 -3.28 -33.80 -3.53
N ARG A 259 -2.23 -33.07 -3.10
CA ARG A 259 -1.63 -31.98 -3.86
C ARG A 259 -0.32 -32.42 -4.48
N LEU A 260 -0.26 -32.34 -5.80
CA LEU A 260 0.95 -32.58 -6.58
C LEU A 260 1.55 -31.24 -6.97
N ARG A 261 2.87 -31.07 -6.80
CA ARG A 261 3.55 -29.80 -6.99
C ARG A 261 4.21 -29.69 -8.35
N VAL A 262 3.87 -28.66 -9.11
CA VAL A 262 4.57 -28.25 -10.33
C VAL A 262 5.39 -27.00 -10.01
N ARG A 263 6.71 -27.16 -9.99
CA ARG A 263 7.62 -26.09 -9.55
C ARG A 263 7.63 -24.91 -10.53
N GLY A 264 7.66 -23.68 -9.96
CA GLY A 264 7.85 -22.46 -10.73
C GLY A 264 6.62 -21.95 -11.49
N GLU A 265 5.45 -22.59 -11.31
CA GLU A 265 4.21 -22.27 -12.02
C GLU A 265 3.20 -21.50 -11.17
N GLY A 266 3.68 -20.85 -10.12
CA GLY A 266 2.88 -19.96 -9.29
C GLY A 266 3.09 -18.50 -9.62
N PHE A 267 2.59 -17.62 -8.74
CA PHE A 267 2.72 -16.17 -8.89
C PHE A 267 4.18 -15.72 -8.81
N LYS A 268 4.57 -14.86 -9.74
CA LYS A 268 5.87 -14.18 -9.70
C LYS A 268 5.80 -13.01 -8.72
N THR A 269 6.70 -13.03 -7.75
CA THR A 269 6.93 -11.92 -6.82
C THR A 269 8.29 -11.30 -7.11
N LYS A 270 8.63 -10.18 -6.45
CA LYS A 270 9.94 -9.52 -6.62
C LYS A 270 11.12 -10.42 -6.25
N SER A 271 10.93 -11.38 -5.35
CA SER A 271 12.01 -12.21 -4.78
C SER A 271 11.98 -13.66 -5.23
N LYS A 272 10.82 -14.19 -5.64
CA LYS A 272 10.65 -15.61 -5.98
C LYS A 272 9.44 -15.84 -6.88
N THR A 273 9.40 -17.01 -7.51
CA THR A 273 8.22 -17.56 -8.18
C THR A 273 7.64 -18.67 -7.31
N GLY A 274 6.34 -18.67 -7.12
CA GLY A 274 5.64 -19.76 -6.44
C GLY A 274 5.52 -21.01 -7.31
N ASP A 275 4.80 -22.01 -6.83
CA ASP A 275 4.54 -23.27 -7.52
C ASP A 275 3.05 -23.41 -7.83
N ALA A 276 2.67 -24.25 -8.79
CA ALA A 276 1.32 -24.74 -8.90
C ALA A 276 1.13 -25.97 -8.01
N LEU A 277 0.07 -25.97 -7.22
CA LEU A 277 -0.35 -27.05 -6.36
C LEU A 277 -1.59 -27.68 -6.99
N VAL A 278 -1.40 -28.75 -7.73
CA VAL A 278 -2.47 -29.46 -8.44
C VAL A 278 -3.17 -30.36 -7.45
N ARG A 279 -4.41 -30.01 -7.07
CA ARG A 279 -5.26 -30.78 -6.20
C ARG A 279 -6.05 -31.79 -7.02
N VAL A 280 -5.77 -33.07 -6.83
CA VAL A 280 -6.41 -34.15 -7.56
C VAL A 280 -7.81 -34.43 -7.00
N GLN A 281 -8.80 -34.43 -7.87
CA GLN A 281 -10.18 -34.79 -7.52
C GLN A 281 -10.62 -36.00 -8.34
N PRO A 282 -11.34 -36.96 -7.76
CA PRO A 282 -11.85 -38.10 -8.53
C PRO A 282 -12.91 -37.60 -9.52
N ALA A 283 -12.73 -37.97 -10.77
CA ALA A 283 -13.72 -37.81 -11.82
C ALA A 283 -14.43 -39.14 -12.08
N PHE A 284 -15.74 -39.11 -12.00
CA PHE A 284 -16.58 -40.28 -12.33
C PHE A 284 -17.24 -39.99 -13.68
N PRO A 285 -17.43 -40.99 -14.53
CA PRO A 285 -18.24 -40.84 -15.74
C PRO A 285 -19.71 -40.60 -15.35
N ASP A 286 -20.43 -39.84 -16.14
CA ASP A 286 -21.87 -39.59 -15.93
C ASP A 286 -22.68 -40.90 -16.16
N GLU A 287 -22.24 -41.72 -17.12
CA GLU A 287 -22.84 -43.02 -17.45
C GLU A 287 -21.76 -44.07 -17.62
N LEU A 288 -22.10 -45.33 -17.29
CA LEU A 288 -21.25 -46.48 -17.50
C LEU A 288 -21.79 -47.31 -18.66
N THR A 289 -20.91 -47.79 -19.52
CA THR A 289 -21.25 -48.85 -20.49
C THR A 289 -21.51 -50.14 -19.73
N ASP A 290 -22.19 -51.14 -20.38
CA ASP A 290 -22.47 -52.44 -19.77
C ASP A 290 -21.18 -53.17 -19.36
N ASP A 291 -20.14 -53.11 -20.16
CA ASP A 291 -18.84 -53.69 -19.85
C ASP A 291 -18.16 -53.02 -18.64
N GLN A 292 -18.21 -51.69 -18.59
CA GLN A 292 -17.68 -50.91 -17.45
C GLN A 292 -18.43 -51.28 -16.16
N ARG A 293 -19.74 -51.35 -16.24
CA ARG A 293 -20.59 -51.76 -15.10
C ARG A 293 -20.21 -53.14 -14.58
N ALA A 294 -20.09 -54.14 -15.47
CA ALA A 294 -19.68 -55.49 -15.12
C ALA A 294 -18.32 -55.51 -14.40
N HIS A 295 -17.34 -54.69 -14.86
CA HIS A 295 -16.06 -54.60 -14.21
C HIS A 295 -16.15 -53.95 -12.80
N PHE A 296 -16.93 -52.93 -12.64
CA PHE A 296 -17.15 -52.30 -11.31
C PHE A 296 -17.89 -53.26 -10.36
N GLU A 297 -18.84 -54.06 -10.84
CA GLU A 297 -19.54 -55.09 -10.06
C GLU A 297 -18.57 -56.15 -9.59
N ALA A 298 -17.69 -56.65 -10.50
CA ALA A 298 -16.66 -57.62 -10.15
C ALA A 298 -15.67 -57.07 -9.10
N LEU A 299 -15.26 -55.80 -9.20
CA LEU A 299 -14.42 -55.13 -8.20
C LEU A 299 -15.14 -55.02 -6.83
N LYS A 300 -16.40 -54.67 -6.82
CA LYS A 300 -17.22 -54.67 -5.60
C LYS A 300 -17.33 -56.04 -4.94
N GLU A 301 -17.50 -57.11 -5.74
CA GLU A 301 -17.53 -58.50 -5.24
C GLU A 301 -16.19 -58.93 -4.67
N SER A 302 -15.08 -58.41 -5.19
CA SER A 302 -13.72 -58.67 -4.68
C SER A 302 -13.37 -57.88 -3.41
N GLY A 303 -14.26 -57.00 -2.94
CA GLY A 303 -14.07 -56.25 -1.72
C GLY A 303 -13.41 -54.87 -1.88
N LEU A 304 -13.37 -54.36 -3.10
CA LEU A 304 -12.95 -53.01 -3.41
C LEU A 304 -14.12 -52.01 -3.45
#